data_ff5c2955722ef8ed08174241b4d6f0ad
#
_entry.id   ff5c2955722ef8ed08174241b4d6f0ad
#
_cell.length_a   1.000
_cell.length_b   1.000
_cell.length_c   1.000
_cell.angle_alpha   90.00
_cell.angle_beta   90.00
_cell.angle_gamma   90.00
#
_symmetry.space_group_name_H-M   'P 1'
#
loop_
_entity.id
_entity.type
_entity.pdbx_description
1 polymer ?
#
loop_
_entity_poly.entity_id
_entity_poly.type
_entity_poly.pdbx_seq_one_letter_code
_entity_poly.pdbx_strand_id
1 'polypeptide(L)'
;MSDHSNKENSNSLYITKDKSMEELSLYRYEVKVSKTEHKVPVVNDVHLHSIYNPIKEAATLLEKNKTLIKVKNELLVLGLGFGYHIQEAILLLEKEWGQNYKIIVIEPNEKVFSDYKKYSVINNSNLEIYAAEEIVELYKKKEFVDYLLNKPGIISHPASFNLYENYFKNLLSYKAPRTVSSFSEYISSDLVKECVSTLNQDLDVISAIDEKLYTSKSLKNNDDHFLMAFQEMVKGSLQLEGRE
;
A
#
# COMPACT_ATOMS: atom_id res chain seq x y z
N MET A 1 2.27 51.03 12.57
CA MET A 1 2.95 50.01 13.36
C MET A 1 2.04 48.80 13.35
N SER A 2 2.22 47.94 12.39
CA SER A 2 1.34 46.82 12.08
C SER A 2 2.08 45.55 12.39
N ASP A 3 1.55 44.83 13.36
CA ASP A 3 2.00 43.56 13.84
C ASP A 3 1.48 42.48 12.87
N HIS A 4 2.38 41.87 12.11
CA HIS A 4 2.05 40.72 11.28
C HIS A 4 2.45 39.45 12.03
N SER A 5 1.51 38.91 12.78
CA SER A 5 1.61 37.57 13.34
C SER A 5 1.36 36.54 12.23
N ASN A 6 2.43 35.94 11.75
CA ASN A 6 2.36 34.72 10.96
C ASN A 6 1.76 33.57 11.80
N LYS A 7 0.50 33.26 11.57
CA LYS A 7 -0.08 31.97 11.98
C LYS A 7 0.40 30.89 11.00
N GLU A 8 1.42 30.16 11.36
CA GLU A 8 1.72 28.88 10.74
C GLU A 8 0.55 27.93 11.00
N ASN A 9 -0.16 27.62 9.92
CA ASN A 9 -1.16 26.56 9.91
C ASN A 9 -0.44 25.20 10.05
N SER A 10 -0.28 24.74 11.27
CA SER A 10 0.00 23.33 11.54
C SER A 10 -1.27 22.53 11.25
N ASN A 11 -1.51 22.18 9.98
CA ASN A 11 -2.46 21.15 9.62
C ASN A 11 -1.91 19.82 10.14
N SER A 12 -2.28 19.48 11.35
CA SER A 12 -2.24 18.14 11.90
C SER A 12 -3.05 17.23 10.96
N LEU A 13 -2.34 16.47 10.14
CA LEU A 13 -2.89 15.33 9.40
C LEU A 13 -3.22 14.24 10.43
N TYR A 14 -4.31 14.42 11.17
CA TYR A 14 -4.95 13.31 11.85
C TYR A 14 -5.39 12.34 10.76
N ILE A 15 -4.99 11.09 10.88
CA ILE A 15 -5.48 9.95 10.09
C ILE A 15 -6.98 9.83 10.39
N THR A 16 -7.78 10.65 9.73
CA THR A 16 -9.21 10.39 9.63
C THR A 16 -9.34 9.14 8.76
N LYS A 17 -10.18 8.19 9.18
CA LYS A 17 -10.67 7.06 8.36
C LYS A 17 -10.62 7.47 6.89
N ASP A 18 -9.93 6.69 6.08
CA ASP A 18 -9.60 7.12 4.73
C ASP A 18 -10.89 7.43 3.96
N LYS A 19 -11.22 8.71 3.82
CA LYS A 19 -12.41 9.17 3.07
C LYS A 19 -12.50 8.53 1.70
N SER A 20 -11.36 8.09 1.16
CA SER A 20 -11.30 7.42 -0.12
C SER A 20 -12.09 6.11 -0.14
N MET A 21 -12.11 5.34 0.94
CA MET A 21 -12.84 4.07 1.00
C MET A 21 -14.35 4.28 1.17
N GLU A 22 -14.77 5.28 1.94
CA GLU A 22 -16.20 5.64 2.06
C GLU A 22 -16.77 6.15 0.72
N GLU A 23 -16.02 6.97 0.00
CA GLU A 23 -16.38 7.44 -1.35
C GLU A 23 -16.52 6.28 -2.34
N LEU A 24 -15.64 5.27 -2.28
CA LEU A 24 -15.69 4.11 -3.18
C LEU A 24 -16.97 3.28 -3.01
N SER A 25 -17.56 3.24 -1.81
CA SER A 25 -18.81 2.53 -1.55
C SER A 25 -20.02 3.13 -2.29
N LEU A 26 -19.95 4.41 -2.63
CA LEU A 26 -20.99 5.14 -3.34
C LEU A 26 -20.92 4.97 -4.87
N TYR A 27 -19.87 4.35 -5.40
CA TYR A 27 -19.67 4.21 -6.82
C TYR A 27 -20.74 3.29 -7.44
N ARG A 28 -21.31 3.75 -8.55
CA ARG A 28 -22.21 2.91 -9.37
C ARG A 28 -21.40 1.79 -9.98
N TYR A 29 -21.95 0.58 -9.93
CA TYR A 29 -21.27 -0.61 -10.42
C TYR A 29 -22.21 -1.46 -11.27
N GLU A 30 -21.72 -1.89 -12.41
CA GLU A 30 -22.40 -2.86 -13.29
C GLU A 30 -21.37 -3.75 -14.00
N VAL A 31 -21.83 -4.85 -14.58
CA VAL A 31 -21.01 -5.72 -15.44
C VAL A 31 -21.58 -5.71 -16.83
N LYS A 32 -20.76 -5.39 -17.82
CA LYS A 32 -21.10 -5.46 -19.24
C LYS A 32 -20.39 -6.65 -19.91
N VAL A 33 -20.81 -6.95 -21.13
CA VAL A 33 -20.19 -7.96 -21.98
C VAL A 33 -19.52 -7.24 -23.15
N SER A 34 -18.24 -7.55 -23.37
CA SER A 34 -17.47 -7.00 -24.49
C SER A 34 -17.94 -7.59 -25.84
N LYS A 35 -17.47 -7.01 -26.94
CA LYS A 35 -17.74 -7.56 -28.30
C LYS A 35 -17.13 -8.96 -28.51
N THR A 36 -16.16 -9.35 -27.69
CA THR A 36 -15.55 -10.69 -27.69
C THR A 36 -16.10 -11.58 -26.58
N GLU A 37 -17.31 -11.28 -26.07
CA GLU A 37 -18.07 -12.06 -25.09
C GLU A 37 -17.43 -12.17 -23.70
N HIS A 38 -16.44 -11.35 -23.38
CA HIS A 38 -15.82 -11.29 -22.07
C HIS A 38 -16.57 -10.31 -21.14
N LYS A 39 -16.64 -10.64 -19.86
CA LYS A 39 -17.20 -9.76 -18.84
C LYS A 39 -16.28 -8.57 -18.57
N VAL A 40 -16.85 -7.39 -18.41
CA VAL A 40 -16.12 -6.14 -18.15
C VAL A 40 -16.79 -5.40 -17.01
N PRO A 41 -16.08 -5.15 -15.88
CA PRO A 41 -16.62 -4.33 -14.81
C PRO A 41 -16.65 -2.86 -15.25
N VAL A 42 -17.75 -2.20 -14.90
CA VAL A 42 -17.97 -0.78 -15.17
C VAL A 42 -18.27 -0.09 -13.84
N VAL A 43 -17.49 0.93 -13.53
CA VAL A 43 -17.60 1.69 -12.28
C VAL A 43 -17.70 3.17 -12.61
N ASN A 44 -18.76 3.84 -12.16
CA ASN A 44 -19.05 5.23 -12.50
C ASN A 44 -18.96 5.51 -14.01
N ASP A 45 -19.56 4.64 -14.82
CA ASP A 45 -19.54 4.67 -16.28
C ASP A 45 -18.15 4.45 -16.93
N VAL A 46 -17.10 4.20 -16.12
CA VAL A 46 -15.75 3.85 -16.59
C VAL A 46 -15.64 2.35 -16.78
N HIS A 47 -15.38 1.90 -18.00
CA HIS A 47 -15.08 0.50 -18.28
C HIS A 47 -13.65 0.19 -17.80
N LEU A 48 -13.51 -0.74 -16.87
CA LEU A 48 -12.17 -1.10 -16.36
C LEU A 48 -11.37 -1.92 -17.36
N HIS A 49 -12.01 -2.51 -18.36
CA HIS A 49 -11.36 -3.15 -19.48
C HIS A 49 -12.04 -2.75 -20.80
N SER A 50 -11.34 -2.98 -21.91
CA SER A 50 -11.87 -2.69 -23.23
C SER A 50 -13.20 -3.39 -23.49
N ILE A 51 -14.23 -2.61 -23.83
CA ILE A 51 -15.53 -3.15 -24.26
C ILE A 51 -15.46 -3.86 -25.64
N TYR A 52 -14.38 -3.70 -26.36
CA TYR A 52 -14.15 -4.38 -27.63
C TYR A 52 -13.45 -5.73 -27.42
N ASN A 53 -12.23 -5.72 -26.86
CA ASN A 53 -11.44 -6.92 -26.65
C ASN A 53 -10.48 -6.74 -25.44
N PRO A 54 -10.90 -7.16 -24.25
CA PRO A 54 -10.09 -7.03 -23.03
C PRO A 54 -8.81 -7.87 -23.05
N ILE A 55 -8.79 -9.01 -23.75
CA ILE A 55 -7.59 -9.84 -23.87
C ILE A 55 -6.51 -9.13 -24.69
N LYS A 56 -6.88 -8.53 -25.83
CA LYS A 56 -5.93 -7.77 -26.65
C LYS A 56 -5.40 -6.53 -25.91
N GLU A 57 -6.26 -5.86 -25.13
CA GLU A 57 -5.86 -4.75 -24.28
C GLU A 57 -4.81 -5.21 -23.25
N ALA A 58 -5.09 -6.31 -22.54
CA ALA A 58 -4.18 -6.91 -21.57
C ALA A 58 -2.81 -7.24 -22.19
N ALA A 59 -2.79 -7.94 -23.31
CA ALA A 59 -1.56 -8.26 -24.04
C ALA A 59 -0.77 -7.00 -24.44
N THR A 60 -1.48 -5.94 -24.88
CA THR A 60 -0.85 -4.66 -25.24
C THR A 60 -0.24 -3.96 -24.01
N LEU A 61 -0.92 -4.00 -22.88
CA LEU A 61 -0.41 -3.43 -21.62
C LEU A 61 0.87 -4.15 -21.18
N LEU A 62 0.87 -5.48 -21.21
CA LEU A 62 2.00 -6.27 -20.75
C LEU A 62 3.19 -6.24 -21.73
N GLU A 63 2.94 -6.14 -23.04
CA GLU A 63 4.03 -5.94 -24.03
C GLU A 63 4.80 -4.63 -23.74
N LYS A 64 4.11 -3.54 -23.35
CA LYS A 64 4.74 -2.28 -22.94
C LYS A 64 5.59 -2.42 -21.67
N ASN A 65 5.24 -3.37 -20.80
CA ASN A 65 5.95 -3.64 -19.54
C ASN A 65 6.93 -4.81 -19.61
N LYS A 66 7.14 -5.40 -20.78
CA LYS A 66 7.98 -6.59 -20.99
C LYS A 66 9.40 -6.43 -20.49
N THR A 67 10.01 -5.26 -20.66
CA THR A 67 11.36 -4.98 -20.16
C THR A 67 11.40 -5.04 -18.62
N LEU A 68 10.37 -4.53 -17.94
CA LEU A 68 10.24 -4.61 -16.50
C LEU A 68 10.14 -6.09 -16.03
N ILE A 69 9.30 -6.89 -16.68
CA ILE A 69 9.10 -8.31 -16.36
C ILE A 69 10.37 -9.13 -16.53
N LYS A 70 11.25 -8.78 -17.48
CA LYS A 70 12.55 -9.44 -17.68
C LYS A 70 13.55 -9.18 -16.54
N VAL A 71 13.42 -8.08 -15.81
CA VAL A 71 14.36 -7.70 -14.75
C VAL A 71 13.77 -7.81 -13.34
N LYS A 72 12.45 -8.00 -13.22
CA LYS A 72 11.72 -8.11 -11.96
C LYS A 72 10.83 -9.35 -11.98
N ASN A 73 11.07 -10.24 -11.03
CA ASN A 73 10.22 -11.40 -10.80
C ASN A 73 9.12 -11.14 -9.76
N GLU A 74 9.11 -10.00 -9.11
CA GLU A 74 8.06 -9.55 -8.20
C GLU A 74 7.34 -8.35 -8.81
N LEU A 75 6.00 -8.39 -8.86
CA LEU A 75 5.18 -7.32 -9.45
C LEU A 75 4.10 -6.85 -8.47
N LEU A 76 4.07 -5.54 -8.21
CA LEU A 76 2.93 -4.88 -7.59
C LEU A 76 2.02 -4.33 -8.70
N VAL A 77 0.80 -4.84 -8.77
CA VAL A 77 -0.18 -4.43 -9.78
C VAL A 77 -1.28 -3.58 -9.14
N LEU A 78 -1.49 -2.39 -9.68
CA LEU A 78 -2.49 -1.44 -9.20
C LEU A 78 -3.75 -1.51 -10.06
N GLY A 79 -4.78 -2.15 -9.51
CA GLY A 79 -6.05 -2.42 -10.16
C GLY A 79 -6.14 -3.86 -10.70
N LEU A 80 -7.20 -4.56 -10.26
CA LEU A 80 -7.50 -5.94 -10.65
C LEU A 80 -8.41 -6.00 -11.88
N GLY A 81 -9.49 -5.20 -11.87
CA GLY A 81 -10.59 -5.40 -12.80
C GLY A 81 -11.08 -6.85 -12.77
N PHE A 82 -11.15 -7.50 -13.95
CA PHE A 82 -11.41 -8.95 -14.02
C PHE A 82 -10.16 -9.79 -14.35
N GLY A 83 -8.96 -9.23 -14.09
CA GLY A 83 -7.70 -9.97 -14.07
C GLY A 83 -7.12 -10.37 -15.42
N TYR A 84 -7.62 -9.88 -16.55
CA TYR A 84 -7.09 -10.23 -17.87
C TYR A 84 -5.60 -9.91 -18.01
N HIS A 85 -5.18 -8.75 -17.53
CA HIS A 85 -3.77 -8.35 -17.53
C HIS A 85 -2.92 -9.12 -16.48
N ILE A 86 -3.54 -9.59 -15.40
CA ILE A 86 -2.88 -10.46 -14.43
C ILE A 86 -2.57 -11.83 -15.07
N GLN A 87 -3.54 -12.38 -15.79
CA GLN A 87 -3.37 -13.65 -16.49
C GLN A 87 -2.24 -13.58 -17.51
N GLU A 88 -2.17 -12.50 -18.27
CA GLU A 88 -1.09 -12.24 -19.23
C GLU A 88 0.26 -12.03 -18.51
N ALA A 89 0.29 -11.33 -17.36
CA ALA A 89 1.50 -11.15 -16.55
C ALA A 89 2.03 -12.49 -16.05
N ILE A 90 1.16 -13.39 -15.58
CA ILE A 90 1.53 -14.75 -15.15
C ILE A 90 2.21 -15.49 -16.29
N LEU A 91 1.62 -15.52 -17.49
CA LEU A 91 2.21 -16.21 -18.64
C LEU A 91 3.62 -15.69 -18.99
N LEU A 92 3.83 -14.39 -18.92
CA LEU A 92 5.12 -13.76 -19.18
C LEU A 92 6.14 -14.06 -18.06
N LEU A 93 5.72 -13.98 -16.80
CA LEU A 93 6.59 -14.30 -15.66
C LEU A 93 6.98 -15.79 -15.64
N GLU A 94 6.05 -16.69 -15.88
CA GLU A 94 6.33 -18.12 -15.95
C GLU A 94 7.34 -18.43 -17.07
N LYS A 95 7.24 -17.74 -18.20
CA LYS A 95 8.19 -17.89 -19.31
C LYS A 95 9.60 -17.39 -18.96
N GLU A 96 9.72 -16.29 -18.22
CA GLU A 96 11.03 -15.67 -17.90
C GLU A 96 11.65 -16.26 -16.62
N TRP A 97 10.82 -16.60 -15.61
CA TRP A 97 11.26 -16.93 -14.26
C TRP A 97 10.82 -18.32 -13.75
N GLY A 98 10.07 -19.10 -14.58
CA GLY A 98 9.46 -20.36 -14.15
C GLY A 98 8.47 -20.12 -13.02
N GLN A 99 8.63 -20.83 -11.91
CA GLN A 99 7.80 -20.65 -10.72
C GLN A 99 8.39 -19.66 -9.70
N ASN A 100 9.53 -19.04 -10.00
CA ASN A 100 10.20 -18.10 -9.09
C ASN A 100 9.74 -16.66 -9.35
N TYR A 101 8.47 -16.39 -9.09
CA TYR A 101 7.90 -15.05 -9.14
C TYR A 101 6.81 -14.86 -8.09
N LYS A 102 6.46 -13.62 -7.81
CA LYS A 102 5.29 -13.26 -6.99
C LYS A 102 4.58 -12.05 -7.58
N ILE A 103 3.25 -12.06 -7.53
CA ILE A 103 2.39 -10.93 -7.91
C ILE A 103 1.52 -10.56 -6.73
N ILE A 104 1.59 -9.29 -6.32
CA ILE A 104 0.60 -8.70 -5.42
C ILE A 104 -0.25 -7.73 -6.22
N VAL A 105 -1.58 -7.85 -6.08
CA VAL A 105 -2.55 -6.97 -6.73
C VAL A 105 -3.32 -6.20 -5.66
N ILE A 106 -3.47 -4.91 -5.88
CA ILE A 106 -4.31 -4.05 -5.03
C ILE A 106 -5.57 -3.65 -5.80
N GLU A 107 -6.73 -3.99 -5.24
CA GLU A 107 -8.03 -3.61 -5.80
C GLU A 107 -8.86 -2.84 -4.75
N PRO A 108 -9.06 -1.53 -4.90
CA PRO A 108 -9.80 -0.76 -3.91
C PRO A 108 -11.29 -1.10 -3.83
N ASN A 109 -11.88 -1.66 -4.89
CA ASN A 109 -13.33 -1.84 -5.00
C ASN A 109 -13.76 -3.28 -4.67
N GLU A 110 -14.49 -3.43 -3.57
CA GLU A 110 -15.00 -4.72 -3.11
C GLU A 110 -15.94 -5.39 -4.12
N LYS A 111 -16.79 -4.62 -4.82
CA LYS A 111 -17.73 -5.16 -5.82
C LYS A 111 -17.00 -5.75 -7.02
N VAL A 112 -15.94 -5.07 -7.48
CA VAL A 112 -15.06 -5.58 -8.54
C VAL A 112 -14.40 -6.89 -8.12
N PHE A 113 -13.84 -6.95 -6.92
CA PHE A 113 -13.22 -8.17 -6.40
C PHE A 113 -14.23 -9.31 -6.20
N SER A 114 -15.42 -9.01 -5.68
CA SER A 114 -16.48 -10.01 -5.51
C SER A 114 -16.88 -10.66 -6.83
N ASP A 115 -17.07 -9.85 -7.87
CA ASP A 115 -17.43 -10.36 -9.20
C ASP A 115 -16.24 -10.98 -9.94
N TYR A 116 -15.00 -10.52 -9.70
CA TYR A 116 -13.80 -11.23 -10.15
C TYR A 116 -13.80 -12.67 -9.63
N LYS A 117 -14.04 -12.89 -8.33
CA LYS A 117 -14.15 -14.24 -7.76
C LYS A 117 -15.25 -15.09 -8.41
N LYS A 118 -16.31 -14.46 -8.89
CA LYS A 118 -17.44 -15.14 -9.52
C LYS A 118 -17.21 -15.46 -10.99
N TYR A 119 -16.53 -14.59 -11.73
CA TYR A 119 -16.47 -14.67 -13.19
C TYR A 119 -15.09 -14.99 -13.76
N SER A 120 -14.03 -14.73 -13.05
CA SER A 120 -12.67 -14.69 -13.63
C SER A 120 -11.58 -15.17 -12.67
N VAL A 121 -11.91 -15.99 -11.70
CA VAL A 121 -10.93 -16.46 -10.72
C VAL A 121 -9.69 -17.07 -11.38
N ILE A 122 -8.51 -16.49 -11.05
CA ILE A 122 -7.20 -17.01 -11.42
C ILE A 122 -6.69 -17.85 -10.26
N ASN A 123 -6.53 -19.14 -10.47
CA ASN A 123 -5.96 -20.06 -9.48
C ASN A 123 -4.45 -20.15 -9.68
N ASN A 124 -3.68 -19.37 -8.92
CA ASN A 124 -2.22 -19.34 -9.00
C ASN A 124 -1.64 -19.07 -7.61
N SER A 125 -0.75 -19.94 -7.14
CA SER A 125 -0.15 -19.87 -5.79
C SER A 125 0.79 -18.68 -5.60
N ASN A 126 1.28 -18.08 -6.69
CA ASN A 126 2.18 -16.93 -6.66
C ASN A 126 1.42 -15.60 -6.79
N LEU A 127 0.08 -15.65 -6.82
CA LEU A 127 -0.81 -14.47 -6.87
C LEU A 127 -1.46 -14.23 -5.52
N GLU A 128 -1.30 -13.02 -5.00
CA GLU A 128 -1.96 -12.53 -3.81
C GLU A 128 -2.76 -11.27 -4.15
N ILE A 129 -3.98 -11.14 -3.66
CA ILE A 129 -4.85 -10.00 -3.95
C ILE A 129 -5.31 -9.39 -2.64
N TYR A 130 -4.97 -8.13 -2.43
CA TYR A 130 -5.50 -7.29 -1.36
C TYR A 130 -6.65 -6.46 -1.93
N ALA A 131 -7.85 -6.69 -1.43
CA ALA A 131 -9.04 -6.03 -1.95
C ALA A 131 -9.81 -5.30 -0.87
N ALA A 132 -10.27 -4.09 -1.19
CA ALA A 132 -11.06 -3.24 -0.30
C ALA A 132 -10.39 -2.99 1.07
N GLU A 133 -9.07 -2.90 1.09
CA GLU A 133 -8.32 -2.67 2.32
C GLU A 133 -7.96 -1.19 2.48
N GLU A 134 -8.03 -0.70 3.71
CA GLU A 134 -7.50 0.62 4.05
C GLU A 134 -5.97 0.59 3.93
N ILE A 135 -5.38 1.69 3.45
CA ILE A 135 -3.93 1.79 3.23
C ILE A 135 -3.14 1.53 4.52
N VAL A 136 -3.62 2.07 5.64
CA VAL A 136 -3.00 1.86 6.96
C VAL A 136 -2.97 0.36 7.31
N GLU A 137 -4.04 -0.38 7.02
CA GLU A 137 -4.11 -1.82 7.31
C GLU A 137 -3.16 -2.63 6.41
N LEU A 138 -2.96 -2.21 5.16
CA LEU A 138 -1.94 -2.83 4.30
C LEU A 138 -0.54 -2.66 4.88
N TYR A 139 -0.19 -1.46 5.33
CA TYR A 139 1.13 -1.17 5.89
C TYR A 139 1.36 -1.72 7.31
N LYS A 140 0.33 -2.24 8.00
CA LYS A 140 0.46 -3.04 9.21
C LYS A 140 0.83 -4.50 8.92
N LYS A 141 0.65 -4.97 7.69
CA LYS A 141 0.98 -6.35 7.29
C LYS A 141 2.46 -6.46 6.96
N LYS A 142 3.18 -7.19 7.81
CA LYS A 142 4.63 -7.40 7.64
C LYS A 142 4.97 -7.94 6.26
N GLU A 143 4.20 -8.91 5.77
CA GLU A 143 4.42 -9.57 4.48
C GLU A 143 4.30 -8.58 3.31
N PHE A 144 3.37 -7.63 3.39
CA PHE A 144 3.22 -6.57 2.39
C PHE A 144 4.38 -5.58 2.44
N VAL A 145 4.80 -5.16 3.63
CA VAL A 145 5.93 -4.25 3.80
C VAL A 145 7.23 -4.89 3.33
N ASP A 146 7.51 -6.14 3.74
CA ASP A 146 8.69 -6.88 3.29
C ASP A 146 8.72 -7.01 1.75
N TYR A 147 7.56 -7.24 1.13
CA TYR A 147 7.45 -7.28 -0.33
C TYR A 147 7.80 -5.94 -0.99
N LEU A 148 7.33 -4.82 -0.43
CA LEU A 148 7.67 -3.49 -0.94
C LEU A 148 9.16 -3.15 -0.79
N LEU A 149 9.79 -3.61 0.31
CA LEU A 149 11.24 -3.43 0.54
C LEU A 149 12.10 -4.15 -0.50
N ASN A 150 11.59 -5.24 -1.13
CA ASN A 150 12.23 -5.89 -2.26
C ASN A 150 12.18 -5.08 -3.56
N LYS A 151 11.52 -3.92 -3.55
CA LYS A 151 11.38 -3.03 -4.72
C LYS A 151 10.77 -3.76 -5.93
N PRO A 152 9.53 -4.28 -5.82
CA PRO A 152 8.87 -4.97 -6.93
C PRO A 152 8.70 -4.05 -8.14
N GLY A 153 8.54 -4.62 -9.32
CA GLY A 153 8.13 -3.87 -10.49
C GLY A 153 6.67 -3.41 -10.34
N ILE A 154 6.38 -2.15 -10.66
CA ILE A 154 5.02 -1.61 -10.54
C ILE A 154 4.35 -1.58 -11.91
N ILE A 155 3.18 -2.20 -12.02
CA ILE A 155 2.32 -2.14 -13.20
C ILE A 155 0.97 -1.54 -12.80
N SER A 156 0.62 -0.42 -13.40
CA SER A 156 -0.68 0.21 -13.20
C SER A 156 -1.66 -0.21 -14.29
N HIS A 157 -2.83 -0.71 -13.91
CA HIS A 157 -3.96 -0.88 -14.82
C HIS A 157 -4.58 0.49 -15.10
N PRO A 158 -4.50 1.04 -16.32
CA PRO A 158 -4.75 2.46 -16.56
C PRO A 158 -6.15 2.92 -16.14
N ALA A 159 -7.20 2.15 -16.48
CA ALA A 159 -8.56 2.52 -16.13
C ALA A 159 -8.81 2.51 -14.62
N SER A 160 -8.31 1.47 -13.91
CA SER A 160 -8.42 1.40 -12.46
C SER A 160 -7.60 2.49 -11.79
N PHE A 161 -6.36 2.74 -12.26
CA PHE A 161 -5.50 3.76 -11.67
C PHE A 161 -6.12 5.16 -11.77
N ASN A 162 -6.64 5.51 -12.94
CA ASN A 162 -7.28 6.82 -13.12
C ASN A 162 -8.58 6.97 -12.30
N LEU A 163 -9.34 5.89 -12.17
CA LEU A 163 -10.59 5.90 -11.40
C LEU A 163 -10.34 6.02 -9.89
N TYR A 164 -9.29 5.35 -9.38
CA TYR A 164 -8.93 5.31 -7.97
C TYR A 164 -7.63 6.06 -7.70
N GLU A 165 -7.38 7.14 -8.43
CA GLU A 165 -6.11 7.87 -8.43
C GLU A 165 -5.68 8.29 -7.03
N ASN A 166 -6.60 8.84 -6.23
CA ASN A 166 -6.30 9.27 -4.86
C ASN A 166 -5.86 8.12 -3.96
N TYR A 167 -6.56 6.98 -4.05
CA TYR A 167 -6.20 5.79 -3.29
C TYR A 167 -4.79 5.30 -3.65
N PHE A 168 -4.50 5.12 -4.95
CA PHE A 168 -3.20 4.62 -5.37
C PHE A 168 -2.06 5.62 -5.13
N LYS A 169 -2.31 6.92 -5.27
CA LYS A 169 -1.31 7.95 -4.91
C LYS A 169 -1.01 7.91 -3.41
N ASN A 170 -2.03 7.82 -2.56
CA ASN A 170 -1.85 7.70 -1.12
C ASN A 170 -1.12 6.41 -0.74
N LEU A 171 -1.45 5.29 -1.39
CA LEU A 171 -0.73 4.02 -1.20
C LEU A 171 0.76 4.17 -1.53
N LEU A 172 1.10 4.73 -2.68
CA LEU A 172 2.49 4.86 -3.14
C LEU A 172 3.30 5.94 -2.41
N SER A 173 2.62 6.93 -1.81
CA SER A 173 3.24 8.02 -1.06
C SER A 173 3.08 7.88 0.45
N TYR A 174 2.64 6.72 0.92
CA TYR A 174 2.40 6.47 2.33
C TYR A 174 3.65 6.75 3.17
N LYS A 175 3.44 7.45 4.27
CA LYS A 175 4.48 7.70 5.27
C LYS A 175 4.02 7.15 6.61
N ALA A 176 4.85 6.34 7.22
CA ALA A 176 4.58 5.84 8.56
C ALA A 176 4.39 7.00 9.54
N PRO A 177 3.43 6.90 10.45
CA PRO A 177 3.21 7.91 11.48
C PRO A 177 4.44 7.99 12.39
N ARG A 178 4.76 9.21 12.85
CA ARG A 178 5.97 9.47 13.65
C ARG A 178 5.68 9.72 15.12
N THR A 179 4.46 10.13 15.48
CA THR A 179 4.10 10.36 16.89
C THR A 179 3.98 9.03 17.64
N VAL A 180 4.30 9.02 18.92
CA VAL A 180 4.22 7.81 19.76
C VAL A 180 2.82 7.20 19.73
N SER A 181 1.78 8.01 19.85
CA SER A 181 0.38 7.56 19.81
C SER A 181 0.03 6.83 18.52
N SER A 182 0.38 7.41 17.37
CA SER A 182 0.09 6.80 16.07
C SER A 182 1.00 5.62 15.74
N PHE A 183 2.27 5.68 16.15
CA PHE A 183 3.24 4.60 15.95
C PHE A 183 2.89 3.35 16.75
N SER A 184 2.31 3.49 17.95
CA SER A 184 1.95 2.37 18.83
C SER A 184 0.96 1.39 18.18
N GLU A 185 0.16 1.84 17.21
CA GLU A 185 -0.78 1.00 16.47
C GLU A 185 -0.08 -0.05 15.57
N TYR A 186 1.16 0.20 15.17
CA TYR A 186 1.97 -0.68 14.32
C TYR A 186 2.79 -1.70 15.11
N ILE A 187 2.82 -1.58 16.43
CA ILE A 187 3.57 -2.50 17.30
C ILE A 187 2.69 -3.72 17.59
N SER A 188 3.16 -4.90 17.25
CA SER A 188 2.46 -6.17 17.53
C SER A 188 2.82 -6.77 18.91
N SER A 189 4.00 -6.45 19.46
CA SER A 189 4.47 -6.95 20.74
C SER A 189 3.88 -6.16 21.92
N ASP A 190 3.17 -6.85 22.82
CA ASP A 190 2.58 -6.21 24.00
C ASP A 190 3.66 -5.63 24.94
N LEU A 191 4.80 -6.29 25.06
CA LEU A 191 5.94 -5.79 25.86
C LEU A 191 6.45 -4.45 25.30
N VAL A 192 6.60 -4.36 23.98
CA VAL A 192 7.04 -3.12 23.31
C VAL A 192 5.97 -2.04 23.44
N LYS A 193 4.69 -2.37 23.30
CA LYS A 193 3.58 -1.43 23.55
C LYS A 193 3.61 -0.87 24.96
N GLU A 194 3.83 -1.71 25.96
CA GLU A 194 3.92 -1.29 27.36
C GLU A 194 5.07 -0.29 27.56
N CYS A 195 6.26 -0.58 27.05
CA CYS A 195 7.40 0.34 27.11
C CYS A 195 7.09 1.68 26.41
N VAL A 196 6.51 1.64 25.20
CA VAL A 196 6.19 2.83 24.42
C VAL A 196 5.04 3.65 25.04
N SER A 197 4.10 3.01 25.75
CA SER A 197 3.00 3.69 26.46
C SER A 197 3.47 4.66 27.55
N THR A 198 4.69 4.46 28.06
CA THR A 198 5.30 5.32 29.09
C THR A 198 5.91 6.61 28.53
N LEU A 199 5.99 6.74 27.19
CA LEU A 199 6.53 7.91 26.50
C LEU A 199 5.48 9.00 26.33
N ASN A 200 5.93 10.22 26.05
CA ASN A 200 5.04 11.33 25.70
C ASN A 200 4.37 11.05 24.33
N GLN A 201 3.07 10.86 24.34
CA GLN A 201 2.29 10.40 23.19
C GLN A 201 2.20 11.42 22.05
N ASP A 202 2.38 12.70 22.34
CA ASP A 202 2.26 13.80 21.36
C ASP A 202 3.56 14.09 20.60
N LEU A 203 4.69 13.56 21.09
CA LEU A 203 5.99 13.73 20.45
C LEU A 203 6.23 12.66 19.39
N ASP A 204 7.13 12.95 18.45
CA ASP A 204 7.72 11.89 17.62
C ASP A 204 8.52 10.90 18.48
N VAL A 205 8.61 9.66 18.02
CA VAL A 205 9.18 8.56 18.79
C VAL A 205 10.61 8.86 19.27
N ILE A 206 11.44 9.47 18.42
CA ILE A 206 12.85 9.77 18.79
C ILE A 206 12.88 10.83 19.88
N SER A 207 12.15 11.93 19.69
CA SER A 207 12.08 13.02 20.67
C SER A 207 11.49 12.56 22.00
N ALA A 208 10.47 11.70 21.98
CA ALA A 208 9.86 11.16 23.18
C ALA A 208 10.83 10.25 23.99
N ILE A 209 11.64 9.45 23.29
CA ILE A 209 12.68 8.63 23.92
C ILE A 209 13.79 9.52 24.48
N ASP A 210 14.25 10.52 23.71
CA ASP A 210 15.26 11.48 24.18
C ASP A 210 14.76 12.21 25.43
N GLU A 211 13.53 12.72 25.45
CA GLU A 211 12.94 13.36 26.63
C GLU A 211 12.98 12.46 27.85
N LYS A 212 12.56 11.19 27.72
CA LYS A 212 12.57 10.22 28.82
C LYS A 212 13.98 9.90 29.29
N LEU A 213 14.93 9.69 28.38
CA LEU A 213 16.32 9.37 28.73
C LEU A 213 17.05 10.56 29.36
N TYR A 214 16.77 11.80 28.94
CA TYR A 214 17.36 13.00 29.55
C TYR A 214 16.80 13.32 30.93
N THR A 215 15.53 12.97 31.19
CA THR A 215 14.93 13.15 32.52
C THR A 215 15.36 12.09 33.50
N SER A 216 15.77 10.89 33.04
CA SER A 216 16.40 9.88 33.87
C SER A 216 17.90 10.14 33.96
N LYS A 217 18.36 10.74 35.08
CA LYS A 217 19.79 11.06 35.35
C LYS A 217 20.73 9.86 35.35
N SER A 218 20.26 8.66 35.24
CA SER A 218 21.01 7.41 35.03
C SER A 218 20.09 6.34 34.45
N LEU A 219 20.57 5.56 33.49
CA LEU A 219 19.92 4.33 33.04
C LEU A 219 19.82 3.37 34.21
N LYS A 220 18.61 3.14 34.73
CA LYS A 220 18.40 2.43 35.99
C LYS A 220 17.82 1.05 35.85
N ASN A 221 17.21 0.76 34.70
CA ASN A 221 16.49 -0.48 34.47
C ASN A 221 16.65 -1.02 33.02
N ASN A 222 16.16 -2.22 32.80
CA ASN A 222 16.22 -2.85 31.48
C ASN A 222 15.40 -2.10 30.42
N ASP A 223 14.34 -1.38 30.81
CA ASP A 223 13.48 -0.63 29.91
C ASP A 223 14.24 0.57 29.31
N ASP A 224 15.07 1.23 30.09
CA ASP A 224 15.92 2.34 29.62
C ASP A 224 16.93 1.84 28.58
N HIS A 225 17.54 0.68 28.79
CA HIS A 225 18.44 0.06 27.82
C HIS A 225 17.71 -0.38 26.56
N PHE A 226 16.49 -0.91 26.72
CA PHE A 226 15.64 -1.26 25.58
C PHE A 226 15.29 -0.02 24.75
N LEU A 227 14.87 1.07 25.39
CA LEU A 227 14.52 2.31 24.69
C LEU A 227 15.72 2.91 23.94
N MET A 228 16.93 2.84 24.50
CA MET A 228 18.15 3.23 23.78
C MET A 228 18.37 2.38 22.53
N ALA A 229 18.30 1.07 22.65
CA ALA A 229 18.48 0.17 21.51
C ALA A 229 17.41 0.41 20.45
N PHE A 230 16.16 0.61 20.86
CA PHE A 230 15.06 0.92 19.97
C PHE A 230 15.25 2.26 19.24
N GLN A 231 15.71 3.30 19.94
CA GLN A 231 16.02 4.60 19.35
C GLN A 231 17.10 4.48 18.26
N GLU A 232 18.17 3.73 18.52
CA GLU A 232 19.25 3.51 17.53
C GLU A 232 18.74 2.74 16.31
N MET A 233 17.84 1.78 16.48
CA MET A 233 17.18 1.11 15.35
C MET A 233 16.35 2.08 14.51
N VAL A 234 15.54 2.94 15.12
CA VAL A 234 14.71 3.93 14.42
C VAL A 234 15.59 4.96 13.70
N LYS A 235 16.66 5.47 14.34
CA LYS A 235 17.63 6.38 13.72
C LYS A 235 18.33 5.72 12.52
N GLY A 236 18.72 4.46 12.66
CA GLY A 236 19.37 3.70 11.61
C GLY A 236 18.49 3.52 10.37
N SER A 237 17.20 3.27 10.55
CA SER A 237 16.25 3.15 9.43
C SER A 237 16.07 4.48 8.69
N LEU A 238 16.04 5.61 9.40
CA LEU A 238 15.92 6.95 8.78
C LEU A 238 17.16 7.35 7.98
N GLN A 239 18.36 6.88 8.36
CA GLN A 239 19.60 7.15 7.63
C GLN A 239 19.69 6.37 6.30
N LEU A 240 18.97 5.26 6.18
CA LEU A 240 18.90 4.49 4.92
C LEU A 240 18.01 5.16 3.87
N GLU A 241 16.99 5.91 4.29
CA GLU A 241 16.11 6.68 3.41
C GLU A 241 16.80 7.91 2.78
N GLY A 242 17.88 8.41 3.37
CA GLY A 242 18.61 9.60 2.91
C GLY A 242 19.78 9.32 1.95
N ARG A 243 19.95 8.07 1.48
CA ARG A 243 21.06 7.64 0.60
C ARG A 243 20.60 7.24 -0.81
N GLU A 244 19.52 7.84 -1.31
CA GLU A 244 19.14 7.73 -2.73
C GLU A 244 19.58 8.97 -3.52
#